data_d54ecefa2936e5c4e30d8ea5f7468851
#
_entry.id   d54ecefa2936e5c4e30d8ea5f7468851
#
_cell.length_a   1.000
_cell.length_b   1.000
_cell.length_c   1.000
_cell.angle_alpha   90.00
_cell.angle_beta   90.00
_cell.angle_gamma   90.00
#
_symmetry.space_group_name_H-M   'P 1'
#
loop_
_entity.id
_entity.type
_entity.pdbx_description
1 polymer ?
#
loop_
_entity_poly.entity_id
_entity_poly.type
_entity_poly.pdbx_seq_one_letter_code
_entity_poly.pdbx_strand_id
1 'polypeptide(L)'
;MRCGDEVAAGGARIARRGRTRLQRSAPAGVSSIGTFAVTVGAIVAVPPLSDAHAVDRPLMKIGRYRFAPPWWGLLLFAIAATLFSALGAWQIQRAHYKESLVAAQQAAREAGLTRMRPERAAAEGDARVADLQYGRRYLAEGRYDGAHQILLRDQMHGQTVGYRVWTPMILDGGIRVMVDRGWVPDRERDTRPDPPAPGGRVRIQGFWRSFPQPPLQWGVQQACEARGWPRDLSYPGAATVRCQYEAPVVDGLLLLDPADPHGFVRDWDEDLVGLSPFGHYAYASQWFLAAVGAGVILVVVNLRRDGDA
;
A
#
# COMPACT_ATOMS: atom_id res chain seq x y z
N MET A 1 -3.00 -48.68 -48.53
CA MET A 1 -1.69 -49.30 -48.50
C MET A 1 -0.97 -48.67 -47.34
N ARG A 2 -1.00 -49.27 -46.22
CA ARG A 2 -0.15 -50.24 -45.52
C ARG A 2 1.27 -49.79 -45.31
N CYS A 3 1.57 -49.67 -44.01
CA CYS A 3 2.78 -50.06 -43.29
C CYS A 3 3.84 -48.98 -43.23
N GLY A 4 4.51 -48.81 -42.11
CA GLY A 4 4.67 -49.66 -40.93
C GLY A 4 5.39 -48.92 -39.80
N ASP A 5 5.20 -49.51 -38.67
CA ASP A 5 5.83 -49.25 -37.37
C ASP A 5 7.37 -49.35 -37.41
N GLU A 6 8.05 -48.59 -36.57
CA GLU A 6 9.14 -49.17 -35.80
C GLU A 6 9.43 -48.40 -34.50
N VAL A 7 9.41 -49.18 -33.44
CA VAL A 7 9.72 -48.86 -32.05
C VAL A 7 11.22 -48.99 -31.87
N ALA A 8 11.85 -48.01 -31.20
CA ALA A 8 13.13 -48.24 -30.53
C ALA A 8 13.17 -47.57 -29.18
N ALA A 9 13.12 -48.36 -28.16
CA ALA A 9 13.41 -48.04 -26.79
C ALA A 9 14.92 -47.86 -26.59
N GLY A 10 15.33 -46.81 -25.89
CA GLY A 10 16.68 -46.59 -25.45
C GLY A 10 16.71 -45.93 -24.08
N GLY A 11 16.79 -46.71 -23.03
CA GLY A 11 16.99 -46.24 -21.66
C GLY A 11 18.41 -45.75 -21.46
N ALA A 12 18.54 -44.67 -20.75
CA ALA A 12 19.83 -44.25 -20.12
C ALA A 12 19.63 -43.45 -18.87
N ARG A 13 19.87 -44.10 -17.77
CA ARG A 13 20.67 -43.70 -16.58
C ARG A 13 20.43 -42.31 -15.94
N ILE A 14 19.86 -42.44 -14.78
CA ILE A 14 19.90 -41.48 -13.65
C ILE A 14 21.34 -41.13 -13.30
N ALA A 15 21.68 -39.84 -13.43
CA ALA A 15 22.85 -39.26 -12.79
C ALA A 15 22.39 -38.26 -11.74
N ARG A 16 22.47 -38.69 -10.48
CA ARG A 16 22.43 -37.78 -9.32
C ARG A 16 23.69 -36.92 -9.33
N ARG A 17 23.55 -35.61 -9.43
CA ARG A 17 24.59 -34.69 -9.00
C ARG A 17 24.01 -33.41 -8.37
N GLY A 18 24.40 -33.23 -7.11
CA GLY A 18 24.88 -31.97 -6.53
C GLY A 18 23.83 -30.89 -6.31
N ARG A 19 23.22 -30.87 -5.10
CA ARG A 19 22.64 -29.65 -4.54
C ARG A 19 23.74 -28.64 -4.30
N THR A 20 23.95 -27.70 -5.21
CA THR A 20 24.66 -26.47 -4.92
C THR A 20 23.69 -25.50 -4.26
N ARG A 21 23.94 -25.25 -2.99
CA ARG A 21 23.26 -24.24 -2.16
C ARG A 21 23.64 -22.88 -2.73
N LEU A 22 22.79 -22.28 -3.56
CA LEU A 22 22.92 -20.87 -3.92
C LEU A 22 22.57 -20.03 -2.68
N GLN A 23 23.63 -19.51 -2.11
CA GLN A 23 23.62 -18.51 -1.07
C GLN A 23 23.06 -17.22 -1.69
N ARG A 24 21.78 -16.93 -1.46
CA ARG A 24 21.18 -15.64 -1.81
C ARG A 24 21.78 -14.59 -0.87
N SER A 25 22.66 -13.77 -1.39
CA SER A 25 23.06 -12.51 -0.79
C SER A 25 21.82 -11.59 -0.77
N ALA A 26 21.27 -11.35 0.42
CA ALA A 26 20.29 -10.32 0.65
C ALA A 26 20.91 -8.93 0.47
N PRO A 27 20.25 -7.97 -0.14
CA PRO A 27 20.72 -6.60 -0.15
C PRO A 27 20.69 -6.06 1.29
N ALA A 28 21.85 -5.61 1.75
CA ALA A 28 22.00 -4.84 2.96
C ALA A 28 21.28 -3.51 2.80
N GLY A 29 20.34 -3.19 3.70
CA GLY A 29 19.69 -1.88 3.73
C GLY A 29 18.27 -1.84 4.26
N VAL A 30 17.93 -2.69 5.23
CA VAL A 30 16.80 -2.40 6.10
C VAL A 30 17.36 -2.16 7.50
N SER A 31 17.57 -0.89 7.82
CA SER A 31 17.85 -0.43 9.18
C SER A 31 16.83 -1.05 10.12
N SER A 32 17.36 -1.72 11.12
CA SER A 32 16.65 -2.27 12.26
C SER A 32 15.59 -1.28 12.76
N ILE A 33 14.33 -1.66 12.62
CA ILE A 33 13.22 -1.06 13.35
C ILE A 33 13.56 -1.28 14.81
N GLY A 34 13.98 -0.20 15.49
CA GLY A 34 14.26 -0.23 16.92
C GLY A 34 13.03 -0.75 17.63
N THR A 35 13.17 -1.90 18.24
CA THR A 35 12.21 -2.45 19.19
C THR A 35 12.18 -1.46 20.35
N PHE A 36 11.23 -0.53 20.36
CA PHE A 36 10.90 0.24 21.54
C PHE A 36 10.27 -0.73 22.53
N ALA A 37 11.12 -1.33 23.36
CA ALA A 37 10.67 -1.99 24.57
C ALA A 37 10.11 -0.91 25.49
N VAL A 38 8.78 -0.75 25.49
CA VAL A 38 8.09 -0.03 26.54
C VAL A 38 8.27 -0.88 27.79
N THR A 39 9.29 -0.55 28.56
CA THR A 39 9.49 -1.13 29.90
C THR A 39 8.41 -0.56 30.78
N VAL A 40 7.26 -1.24 30.86
CA VAL A 40 6.29 -1.00 31.93
C VAL A 40 6.91 -1.61 33.20
N GLY A 41 7.77 -0.85 33.82
CA GLY A 41 8.37 -1.17 35.11
C GLY A 41 7.37 -0.90 36.23
N ALA A 42 6.37 -1.75 36.36
CA ALA A 42 5.63 -1.91 37.62
C ALA A 42 5.59 -3.42 37.92
N ILE A 43 6.49 -3.86 38.76
CA ILE A 43 6.41 -5.20 39.42
C ILE A 43 5.15 -5.17 40.25
N VAL A 44 4.03 -5.62 39.72
CA VAL A 44 2.85 -5.95 40.50
C VAL A 44 3.19 -7.31 41.16
N ALA A 45 3.57 -7.29 42.43
CA ALA A 45 3.68 -8.51 43.24
C ALA A 45 2.28 -9.14 43.28
N VAL A 46 2.10 -10.25 42.55
CA VAL A 46 0.87 -11.07 42.62
C VAL A 46 0.88 -11.85 43.93
N PRO A 47 -0.06 -11.59 44.86
CA PRO A 47 -0.15 -12.38 46.08
C PRO A 47 -0.62 -13.82 45.76
N PRO A 48 -0.24 -14.83 46.58
CA PRO A 48 -0.65 -16.19 46.34
C PRO A 48 -2.17 -16.37 46.47
N LEU A 49 -2.73 -17.24 45.65
CA LEU A 49 -4.16 -17.50 45.46
C LEU A 49 -4.90 -18.14 46.67
N SER A 50 -4.30 -18.23 47.85
CA SER A 50 -4.84 -19.03 48.96
C SER A 50 -5.78 -18.30 49.92
N ASP A 51 -5.95 -16.96 49.85
CA ASP A 51 -6.80 -16.24 50.80
C ASP A 51 -7.94 -15.50 50.11
N ALA A 52 -9.02 -16.21 49.86
CA ALA A 52 -10.25 -15.65 49.26
C ALA A 52 -10.99 -14.62 50.16
N HIS A 53 -10.47 -14.31 51.36
CA HIS A 53 -11.03 -13.35 52.31
C HIS A 53 -10.15 -12.11 52.59
N ALA A 54 -9.07 -11.90 51.86
CA ALA A 54 -8.19 -10.73 52.06
C ALA A 54 -8.51 -9.53 51.18
N VAL A 55 -9.80 -9.29 50.86
CA VAL A 55 -10.21 -8.35 49.79
C VAL A 55 -10.40 -6.91 50.25
N ASP A 56 -10.23 -6.58 51.53
CA ASP A 56 -10.54 -5.23 52.05
C ASP A 56 -9.34 -4.40 52.51
N ARG A 57 -8.12 -4.75 52.10
CA ARG A 57 -6.97 -3.86 52.38
C ARG A 57 -6.88 -2.78 51.29
N PRO A 58 -7.04 -1.47 51.61
CA PRO A 58 -6.87 -0.43 50.63
C PRO A 58 -5.43 -0.41 50.13
N LEU A 59 -5.22 -0.34 48.82
CA LEU A 59 -3.90 -0.17 48.20
C LEU A 59 -3.27 1.17 48.62
N MET A 60 -4.11 2.20 48.86
CA MET A 60 -3.66 3.55 49.23
C MET A 60 -4.76 4.30 50.02
N LYS A 61 -4.34 5.06 51.06
CA LYS A 61 -5.18 6.00 51.77
C LYS A 61 -4.73 7.43 51.48
N ILE A 62 -5.62 8.30 51.08
CA ILE A 62 -5.39 9.73 50.85
C ILE A 62 -6.41 10.50 51.67
N GLY A 63 -6.03 10.97 52.84
CA GLY A 63 -6.92 11.69 53.78
C GLY A 63 -8.13 10.85 54.17
N ARG A 64 -9.35 11.31 53.84
CA ARG A 64 -10.64 10.67 54.08
C ARG A 64 -11.04 9.63 53.03
N TYR A 65 -10.19 9.37 52.05
CA TYR A 65 -10.49 8.44 50.95
C TYR A 65 -9.58 7.22 50.99
N ARG A 66 -10.17 6.05 50.68
CA ARG A 66 -9.45 4.79 50.49
C ARG A 66 -9.65 4.30 49.05
N PHE A 67 -8.58 3.91 48.42
CA PHE A 67 -8.58 3.29 47.08
C PHE A 67 -8.43 1.79 47.26
N ALA A 68 -9.48 1.04 46.92
CA ALA A 68 -9.55 -0.41 47.11
C ALA A 68 -10.14 -1.11 45.88
N PRO A 69 -9.41 -1.10 44.72
CA PRO A 69 -9.88 -1.75 43.51
C PRO A 69 -9.79 -3.28 43.69
N PRO A 70 -10.78 -4.03 43.14
CA PRO A 70 -10.70 -5.47 43.04
C PRO A 70 -9.58 -5.86 42.06
N TRP A 71 -8.96 -7.01 42.26
CA TRP A 71 -7.83 -7.48 41.43
C TRP A 71 -8.22 -7.58 39.93
N TRP A 72 -9.45 -8.03 39.61
CA TRP A 72 -9.93 -8.07 38.24
C TRP A 72 -10.09 -6.68 37.62
N GLY A 73 -10.41 -5.66 38.41
CA GLY A 73 -10.47 -4.27 37.95
C GLY A 73 -9.07 -3.74 37.56
N LEU A 74 -8.05 -4.08 38.35
CA LEU A 74 -6.66 -3.76 38.00
C LEU A 74 -6.21 -4.50 36.74
N LEU A 75 -6.56 -5.79 36.61
CA LEU A 75 -6.26 -6.56 35.41
C LEU A 75 -6.93 -5.98 34.17
N LEU A 76 -8.22 -5.65 34.26
CA LEU A 76 -8.97 -5.05 33.17
C LEU A 76 -8.37 -3.70 32.74
N PHE A 77 -8.01 -2.87 33.73
CA PHE A 77 -7.31 -1.61 33.47
C PHE A 77 -5.95 -1.84 32.78
N ALA A 78 -5.14 -2.77 33.26
CA ALA A 78 -3.85 -3.08 32.66
C ALA A 78 -3.99 -3.52 31.20
N ILE A 79 -4.97 -4.37 30.90
CA ILE A 79 -5.28 -4.80 29.53
C ILE A 79 -5.72 -3.60 28.67
N ALA A 80 -6.66 -2.80 29.15
CA ALA A 80 -7.18 -1.64 28.41
C ALA A 80 -6.08 -0.59 28.17
N ALA A 81 -5.30 -0.25 29.20
CA ALA A 81 -4.22 0.71 29.09
C ALA A 81 -3.13 0.25 28.12
N THR A 82 -2.76 -1.03 28.15
CA THR A 82 -1.80 -1.61 27.21
C THR A 82 -2.33 -1.57 25.78
N LEU A 83 -3.56 -2.00 25.58
CA LEU A 83 -4.19 -2.00 24.25
C LEU A 83 -4.27 -0.58 23.67
N PHE A 84 -4.80 0.37 24.42
CA PHE A 84 -4.95 1.74 23.95
C PHE A 84 -3.59 2.42 23.71
N SER A 85 -2.60 2.16 24.58
CA SER A 85 -1.25 2.69 24.37
C SER A 85 -0.59 2.07 23.14
N ALA A 86 -0.77 0.78 22.90
CA ALA A 86 -0.26 0.13 21.70
C ALA A 86 -0.90 0.68 20.41
N LEU A 87 -2.22 0.90 20.42
CA LEU A 87 -2.94 1.52 19.30
C LEU A 87 -2.48 2.97 19.06
N GLY A 88 -2.27 3.74 20.12
CA GLY A 88 -1.73 5.09 20.03
C GLY A 88 -0.32 5.11 19.43
N ALA A 89 0.57 4.25 19.89
CA ALA A 89 1.93 4.11 19.36
C ALA A 89 1.93 3.66 17.89
N TRP A 90 1.06 2.73 17.52
CA TRP A 90 0.89 2.32 16.11
C TRP A 90 0.45 3.49 15.23
N GLN A 91 -0.47 4.31 15.69
CA GLN A 91 -0.92 5.50 14.94
C GLN A 91 0.23 6.50 14.73
N ILE A 92 1.08 6.74 15.75
CA ILE A 92 2.26 7.60 15.61
C ILE A 92 3.24 7.03 14.58
N GLN A 93 3.52 5.72 14.62
CA GLN A 93 4.39 5.08 13.62
C GLN A 93 3.83 5.24 12.21
N ARG A 94 2.50 5.12 12.07
CA ARG A 94 1.84 5.30 10.77
C ARG A 94 1.91 6.75 10.28
N ALA A 95 1.80 7.73 11.18
CA ALA A 95 1.99 9.15 10.85
C ALA A 95 3.41 9.41 10.31
N HIS A 96 4.45 8.96 11.03
CA HIS A 96 5.85 9.13 10.60
C HIS A 96 6.12 8.44 9.25
N TYR A 97 5.56 7.24 9.04
CA TYR A 97 5.67 6.58 7.74
C TYR A 97 5.06 7.44 6.62
N LYS A 98 3.88 8.02 6.84
CA LYS A 98 3.23 8.92 5.86
C LYS A 98 4.05 10.20 5.63
N GLU A 99 4.61 10.79 6.67
CA GLU A 99 5.51 11.96 6.56
C GLU A 99 6.75 11.64 5.72
N SER A 100 7.36 10.47 5.92
CA SER A 100 8.52 10.06 5.13
C SER A 100 8.18 9.87 3.65
N LEU A 101 6.98 9.36 3.32
CA LEU A 101 6.52 9.27 1.94
C LEU A 101 6.32 10.66 1.30
N VAL A 102 5.72 11.60 2.04
CA VAL A 102 5.54 12.99 1.57
C VAL A 102 6.90 13.63 1.32
N ALA A 103 7.82 13.52 2.26
CA ALA A 103 9.18 14.06 2.13
C ALA A 103 9.93 13.45 0.94
N ALA A 104 9.84 12.14 0.75
CA ALA A 104 10.46 11.45 -0.40
C ALA A 104 9.85 11.93 -1.73
N GLN A 105 8.53 12.14 -1.77
CA GLN A 105 7.85 12.67 -2.95
C GLN A 105 8.26 14.12 -3.27
N GLN A 106 8.38 14.97 -2.25
CA GLN A 106 8.87 16.34 -2.42
C GLN A 106 10.30 16.36 -2.92
N ALA A 107 11.21 15.60 -2.30
CA ALA A 107 12.59 15.47 -2.76
C ALA A 107 12.68 14.95 -4.20
N ALA A 108 11.83 13.98 -4.57
CA ALA A 108 11.76 13.47 -5.93
C ALA A 108 11.26 14.52 -6.95
N ARG A 109 10.31 15.38 -6.55
CA ARG A 109 9.85 16.52 -7.37
C ARG A 109 10.95 17.57 -7.58
N GLU A 110 11.78 17.82 -6.56
CA GLU A 110 12.90 18.78 -6.58
C GLU A 110 14.12 18.25 -7.36
N ALA A 111 14.28 16.94 -7.50
CA ALA A 111 15.42 16.31 -8.16
C ALA A 111 15.54 16.60 -9.68
N GLY A 112 14.60 17.39 -10.22
CA GLY A 112 14.58 17.81 -11.62
C GLY A 112 14.06 16.76 -12.58
N LEU A 113 13.97 17.16 -13.87
CA LEU A 113 13.42 16.33 -14.93
C LEU A 113 14.48 15.33 -15.44
N THR A 114 14.14 14.06 -15.42
CA THR A 114 15.01 12.97 -15.93
C THR A 114 14.40 12.35 -17.18
N ARG A 115 15.21 12.13 -18.22
CA ARG A 115 14.72 11.42 -19.41
C ARG A 115 14.58 9.93 -19.14
N MET A 116 13.46 9.36 -19.48
CA MET A 116 13.26 7.91 -19.47
C MET A 116 14.19 7.24 -20.48
N ARG A 117 14.97 6.26 -20.02
CA ARG A 117 15.84 5.44 -20.87
C ARG A 117 15.35 4.01 -20.84
N PRO A 118 14.68 3.55 -21.92
CA PRO A 118 14.26 2.17 -22.01
C PRO A 118 15.47 1.25 -22.18
N GLU A 119 15.54 0.22 -21.34
CA GLU A 119 16.55 -0.82 -21.42
C GLU A 119 15.85 -2.16 -21.63
N ARG A 120 16.28 -2.90 -22.65
CA ARG A 120 15.86 -4.30 -22.78
C ARG A 120 16.76 -5.14 -21.87
N ALA A 121 16.17 -5.83 -20.91
CA ALA A 121 16.88 -6.85 -20.16
C ALA A 121 17.24 -8.01 -21.14
N ALA A 122 18.52 -8.30 -21.26
CA ALA A 122 19.04 -9.20 -22.28
C ALA A 122 18.63 -10.68 -22.13
N ALA A 123 18.04 -11.09 -21.00
CA ALA A 123 17.84 -12.49 -20.66
C ALA A 123 16.39 -12.95 -20.45
N GLU A 124 15.41 -12.06 -20.19
CA GLU A 124 14.07 -12.51 -19.73
C GLU A 124 12.87 -11.85 -20.43
N GLY A 125 13.08 -11.04 -21.45
CA GLY A 125 11.98 -10.34 -22.13
C GLY A 125 11.31 -9.25 -21.30
N ASP A 126 11.77 -8.98 -20.10
CA ASP A 126 11.24 -7.95 -19.23
C ASP A 126 11.67 -6.55 -19.73
N ALA A 127 10.69 -5.66 -19.87
CA ALA A 127 10.93 -4.26 -20.15
C ALA A 127 11.31 -3.54 -18.85
N ARG A 128 12.47 -2.92 -18.83
CA ARG A 128 12.87 -2.07 -17.72
C ARG A 128 13.20 -0.67 -18.24
N VAL A 129 12.91 0.30 -17.43
CA VAL A 129 13.44 1.65 -17.56
C VAL A 129 14.35 1.86 -16.36
N ALA A 130 15.60 2.28 -16.62
CA ALA A 130 16.59 2.45 -15.55
C ALA A 130 16.11 3.49 -14.54
N ASP A 131 16.38 3.22 -13.28
CA ASP A 131 16.28 4.15 -12.14
C ASP A 131 14.92 4.85 -11.95
N LEU A 132 13.81 4.15 -12.21
CA LEU A 132 12.49 4.69 -11.94
C LEU A 132 12.21 4.80 -10.43
N GLN A 133 12.05 6.03 -9.96
CA GLN A 133 11.79 6.35 -8.57
C GLN A 133 10.37 6.93 -8.40
N TYR A 134 9.66 6.47 -7.39
CA TYR A 134 8.33 6.96 -7.05
C TYR A 134 8.33 8.48 -6.82
N GLY A 135 7.37 9.17 -7.45
CA GLY A 135 7.20 10.62 -7.33
C GLY A 135 8.16 11.47 -8.14
N ARG A 136 9.20 10.90 -8.75
CA ARG A 136 10.16 11.64 -9.57
C ARG A 136 9.56 12.02 -10.93
N ARG A 137 9.97 13.19 -11.45
CA ARG A 137 9.53 13.68 -12.77
C ARG A 137 10.39 13.07 -13.87
N TYR A 138 9.69 12.57 -14.90
CA TYR A 138 10.32 12.00 -16.08
C TYR A 138 9.82 12.64 -17.37
N LEU A 139 10.73 12.73 -18.33
CA LEU A 139 10.46 13.05 -19.72
C LEU A 139 10.40 11.75 -20.51
N ALA A 140 9.28 11.46 -21.13
CA ALA A 140 9.09 10.33 -22.02
C ALA A 140 8.87 10.82 -23.47
N GLU A 141 9.49 10.13 -24.42
CA GLU A 141 9.33 10.39 -25.85
C GLU A 141 8.92 9.10 -26.55
N GLY A 142 7.79 9.16 -27.25
CA GLY A 142 7.25 7.97 -27.89
C GLY A 142 5.98 8.27 -28.68
N ARG A 143 5.22 7.23 -28.97
CA ARG A 143 3.94 7.32 -29.65
C ARG A 143 2.87 6.65 -28.78
N TYR A 144 1.74 7.30 -28.59
CA TYR A 144 0.61 6.68 -27.94
C TYR A 144 0.03 5.53 -28.76
N ASP A 145 -0.31 4.45 -28.09
CA ASP A 145 -1.09 3.35 -28.63
C ASP A 145 -2.56 3.53 -28.20
N GLY A 146 -3.24 4.47 -28.87
CA GLY A 146 -4.61 4.82 -28.54
C GLY A 146 -5.63 3.70 -28.79
N ALA A 147 -5.28 2.71 -29.60
CA ALA A 147 -6.15 1.56 -29.87
C ALA A 147 -6.20 0.57 -28.68
N HIS A 148 -5.22 0.62 -27.77
CA HIS A 148 -5.08 -0.35 -26.69
C HIS A 148 -5.09 0.31 -25.31
N GLN A 149 -6.08 1.15 -25.06
CA GLN A 149 -6.24 1.88 -23.80
C GLN A 149 -6.87 1.00 -22.71
N ILE A 150 -6.51 1.26 -21.45
CA ILE A 150 -7.16 0.73 -20.26
C ILE A 150 -7.99 1.85 -19.63
N LEU A 151 -9.24 1.57 -19.35
CA LEU A 151 -10.14 2.43 -18.60
C LEU A 151 -10.32 1.85 -17.22
N LEU A 152 -9.93 2.59 -16.17
CA LEU A 152 -10.23 2.22 -14.80
C LEU A 152 -11.62 2.73 -14.47
N ARG A 153 -12.53 1.79 -14.19
CA ARG A 153 -13.91 2.12 -13.81
C ARG A 153 -14.00 2.56 -12.33
N ASP A 154 -15.17 3.09 -12.00
CA ASP A 154 -15.55 3.44 -10.63
C ASP A 154 -14.63 4.49 -10.00
N GLN A 155 -14.07 5.37 -10.83
CA GLN A 155 -13.22 6.46 -10.36
C GLN A 155 -14.06 7.71 -10.09
N MET A 156 -14.02 8.17 -8.84
CA MET A 156 -14.73 9.37 -8.43
C MET A 156 -13.89 10.62 -8.70
N HIS A 157 -14.51 11.67 -9.20
CA HIS A 157 -13.98 13.03 -9.19
C HIS A 157 -15.06 13.96 -8.64
N GLY A 158 -14.85 14.49 -7.44
CA GLY A 158 -15.90 15.13 -6.67
C GLY A 158 -17.03 14.13 -6.38
N GLN A 159 -18.25 14.44 -6.86
CA GLN A 159 -19.43 13.57 -6.71
C GLN A 159 -19.78 12.79 -7.98
N THR A 160 -18.94 12.86 -9.01
CA THR A 160 -19.21 12.25 -10.31
C THR A 160 -18.38 10.99 -10.48
N VAL A 161 -19.04 9.90 -10.89
CA VAL A 161 -18.37 8.65 -11.28
C VAL A 161 -17.84 8.76 -12.71
N GLY A 162 -16.69 8.16 -12.97
CA GLY A 162 -16.08 8.14 -14.29
C GLY A 162 -14.97 7.12 -14.41
N TYR A 163 -14.08 7.36 -15.34
CA TYR A 163 -12.97 6.49 -15.66
C TYR A 163 -11.64 7.24 -15.61
N ARG A 164 -10.59 6.58 -15.13
CA ARG A 164 -9.22 7.04 -15.41
C ARG A 164 -8.73 6.38 -16.68
N VAL A 165 -8.09 7.17 -17.53
CA VAL A 165 -7.64 6.75 -18.86
C VAL A 165 -6.15 6.45 -18.83
N TRP A 166 -5.81 5.18 -18.94
CA TRP A 166 -4.43 4.73 -19.07
C TRP A 166 -4.15 4.39 -20.53
N THR A 167 -3.29 5.16 -21.15
CA THR A 167 -2.90 4.96 -22.54
C THR A 167 -1.45 4.49 -22.61
N PRO A 168 -1.16 3.34 -23.25
CA PRO A 168 0.24 2.92 -23.43
C PRO A 168 0.97 3.89 -24.34
N MET A 169 2.20 4.24 -23.98
CA MET A 169 3.14 4.95 -24.82
C MET A 169 4.25 4.00 -25.23
N ILE A 170 4.44 3.83 -26.52
CA ILE A 170 5.51 3.01 -27.10
C ILE A 170 6.76 3.88 -27.19
N LEU A 171 7.74 3.58 -26.37
CA LEU A 171 9.06 4.19 -26.38
C LEU A 171 9.96 3.58 -27.46
N ASP A 172 11.16 4.14 -27.62
CA ASP A 172 12.20 3.55 -28.46
C ASP A 172 12.49 2.11 -27.99
N GLY A 173 12.71 1.21 -28.94
CA GLY A 173 12.89 -0.21 -28.64
C GLY A 173 11.60 -1.01 -28.43
N GLY A 174 10.41 -0.39 -28.59
CA GLY A 174 9.10 -1.08 -28.54
C GLY A 174 8.60 -1.39 -27.12
N ILE A 175 9.24 -0.82 -26.11
CA ILE A 175 8.83 -0.91 -24.71
C ILE A 175 7.63 -0.01 -24.46
N ARG A 176 6.63 -0.53 -23.73
CA ARG A 176 5.44 0.23 -23.34
C ARG A 176 5.55 0.76 -21.92
N VAL A 177 5.24 2.04 -21.76
CA VAL A 177 5.01 2.70 -20.49
C VAL A 177 3.54 3.11 -20.41
N MET A 178 2.86 2.74 -19.33
CA MET A 178 1.49 3.19 -19.13
C MET A 178 1.48 4.65 -18.69
N VAL A 179 0.68 5.47 -19.37
CA VAL A 179 0.50 6.88 -19.06
C VAL A 179 -0.92 7.10 -18.56
N ASP A 180 -1.06 7.58 -17.34
CA ASP A 180 -2.33 8.04 -16.82
C ASP A 180 -2.60 9.45 -17.34
N ARG A 181 -3.57 9.57 -18.24
CA ARG A 181 -3.94 10.82 -18.88
C ARG A 181 -5.01 11.60 -18.13
N GLY A 182 -5.46 11.06 -17.00
CA GLY A 182 -6.47 11.71 -16.16
C GLY A 182 -7.83 11.05 -16.24
N TRP A 183 -8.81 11.74 -15.65
CA TRP A 183 -10.17 11.28 -15.47
C TRP A 183 -11.13 11.86 -16.52
N VAL A 184 -12.08 11.02 -16.96
CA VAL A 184 -13.20 11.39 -17.82
C VAL A 184 -14.50 10.98 -17.17
N PRO A 185 -15.60 11.79 -17.30
CA PRO A 185 -16.88 11.43 -16.73
C PRO A 185 -17.51 10.24 -17.46
N ASP A 186 -18.21 9.40 -16.71
CA ASP A 186 -19.14 8.42 -17.27
C ASP A 186 -20.44 9.15 -17.65
N ARG A 187 -20.55 9.54 -18.91
CA ARG A 187 -21.70 10.30 -19.42
C ARG A 187 -22.88 9.42 -19.81
N GLU A 188 -22.59 8.22 -20.25
CA GLU A 188 -23.59 7.28 -20.75
C GLU A 188 -23.29 5.91 -20.16
N ARG A 189 -24.10 5.48 -19.20
CA ARG A 189 -23.87 4.24 -18.45
C ARG A 189 -23.74 2.97 -19.30
N ASP A 190 -24.24 3.02 -20.53
CA ASP A 190 -24.23 1.89 -21.45
C ASP A 190 -23.17 1.98 -22.55
N THR A 191 -22.47 3.12 -22.66
CA THR A 191 -21.47 3.35 -23.71
C THR A 191 -20.11 3.61 -23.09
N ARG A 192 -19.18 2.66 -23.28
CA ARG A 192 -17.80 2.82 -22.82
C ARG A 192 -17.14 4.01 -23.52
N PRO A 193 -16.53 4.95 -22.79
CA PRO A 193 -15.82 6.06 -23.41
C PRO A 193 -14.61 5.54 -24.21
N ASP A 194 -14.36 6.13 -25.35
CA ASP A 194 -13.15 5.90 -26.16
C ASP A 194 -12.44 7.25 -26.40
N PRO A 195 -11.75 7.76 -25.38
CA PRO A 195 -11.12 9.08 -25.46
C PRO A 195 -9.94 9.05 -26.43
N PRO A 196 -9.86 10.03 -27.37
CA PRO A 196 -8.85 10.03 -28.40
C PRO A 196 -7.44 10.18 -27.82
N ALA A 197 -6.47 9.49 -28.43
CA ALA A 197 -5.06 9.66 -28.13
C ALA A 197 -4.37 10.50 -29.22
N PRO A 198 -3.35 11.33 -28.86
CA PRO A 198 -2.58 12.09 -29.84
C PRO A 198 -1.89 11.17 -30.85
N GLY A 199 -1.93 11.53 -32.11
CA GLY A 199 -1.20 10.84 -33.16
C GLY A 199 0.27 11.28 -33.23
N GLY A 200 1.11 10.45 -33.88
CA GLY A 200 2.50 10.76 -34.12
C GLY A 200 3.38 10.58 -32.89
N ARG A 201 4.63 11.06 -33.00
CA ARG A 201 5.60 11.04 -31.89
C ARG A 201 5.41 12.27 -31.02
N VAL A 202 5.24 12.07 -29.74
CA VAL A 202 5.04 13.13 -28.76
C VAL A 202 6.09 13.06 -27.66
N ARG A 203 6.33 14.20 -27.02
CA ARG A 203 7.18 14.34 -25.84
C ARG A 203 6.28 14.79 -24.70
N ILE A 204 6.28 14.01 -23.63
CA ILE A 204 5.45 14.25 -22.44
C ILE A 204 6.30 14.29 -21.19
N GLN A 205 5.78 14.94 -20.16
CA GLN A 205 6.36 14.93 -18.82
C GLN A 205 5.32 14.38 -17.85
N GLY A 206 5.80 13.79 -16.76
CA GLY A 206 4.92 13.27 -15.75
C GLY A 206 5.67 12.76 -14.53
N PHE A 207 4.91 12.34 -13.51
CA PHE A 207 5.43 11.77 -12.29
C PHE A 207 5.33 10.24 -12.33
N TRP A 208 6.41 9.55 -11.94
CA TRP A 208 6.40 8.10 -11.90
C TRP A 208 5.71 7.56 -10.64
N ARG A 209 4.89 6.54 -10.83
CA ARG A 209 4.16 5.88 -9.77
C ARG A 209 4.12 4.37 -10.00
N SER A 210 4.12 3.58 -8.92
CA SER A 210 3.79 2.15 -9.00
C SER A 210 2.32 1.95 -9.34
N PHE A 211 1.97 0.82 -9.95
CA PHE A 211 0.56 0.47 -10.13
C PHE A 211 -0.16 0.39 -8.78
N PRO A 212 -1.44 0.77 -8.72
CA PRO A 212 -2.23 0.67 -7.51
C PRO A 212 -2.30 -0.80 -7.05
N GLN A 213 -2.16 -1.00 -5.75
CA GLN A 213 -2.33 -2.31 -5.14
C GLN A 213 -3.70 -2.35 -4.48
N PRO A 214 -4.60 -3.26 -4.84
CA PRO A 214 -5.86 -3.39 -4.15
C PRO A 214 -5.63 -3.80 -2.69
N PRO A 215 -6.31 -3.18 -1.72
CA PRO A 215 -6.11 -3.45 -0.29
C PRO A 215 -6.51 -4.87 0.12
N LEU A 216 -7.39 -5.51 -0.64
CA LEU A 216 -7.86 -6.88 -0.46
C LEU A 216 -8.00 -7.54 -1.83
N GLN A 217 -7.24 -8.60 -2.06
CA GLN A 217 -7.31 -9.41 -3.28
C GLN A 217 -8.36 -10.52 -3.10
N TRP A 218 -9.62 -10.18 -2.84
CA TRP A 218 -10.69 -11.17 -2.77
C TRP A 218 -11.28 -11.41 -4.16
N GLY A 219 -10.82 -12.49 -4.78
CA GLY A 219 -11.58 -13.18 -5.83
C GLY A 219 -11.73 -12.50 -7.19
N VAL A 220 -11.19 -11.32 -7.43
CA VAL A 220 -11.24 -10.69 -8.75
C VAL A 220 -9.91 -10.91 -9.47
N GLN A 221 -9.73 -12.11 -9.99
CA GLN A 221 -8.79 -12.30 -11.10
C GLN A 221 -9.38 -11.57 -12.30
N GLN A 222 -8.83 -10.41 -12.58
CA GLN A 222 -9.19 -9.69 -13.79
C GLN A 222 -8.62 -10.47 -14.96
N ALA A 223 -9.53 -10.95 -15.82
CA ALA A 223 -9.19 -11.86 -16.88
C ALA A 223 -8.21 -11.21 -17.86
N CYS A 224 -7.05 -11.82 -18.04
CA CYS A 224 -6.14 -11.52 -19.14
C CYS A 224 -6.79 -11.80 -20.50
N GLU A 225 -7.86 -12.57 -20.53
CA GLU A 225 -8.58 -13.01 -21.71
C GLU A 225 -9.73 -12.09 -22.15
N ALA A 226 -9.86 -10.92 -21.56
CA ALA A 226 -10.89 -9.97 -21.98
C ALA A 226 -10.78 -9.68 -23.49
N ARG A 227 -11.91 -9.66 -24.19
CA ARG A 227 -11.95 -9.37 -25.64
C ARG A 227 -12.28 -7.91 -25.91
N GLY A 228 -11.69 -7.37 -26.97
CA GLY A 228 -11.95 -6.01 -27.44
C GLY A 228 -11.19 -4.94 -26.64
N TRP A 229 -11.09 -3.76 -27.24
CA TRP A 229 -10.48 -2.55 -26.67
C TRP A 229 -11.46 -1.40 -26.74
N PRO A 230 -11.38 -0.40 -25.84
CA PRO A 230 -10.52 -0.31 -24.66
C PRO A 230 -10.86 -1.37 -23.61
N ARG A 231 -9.87 -1.73 -22.77
CA ARG A 231 -10.08 -2.63 -21.61
C ARG A 231 -10.71 -1.86 -20.47
N ASP A 232 -11.69 -2.47 -19.84
CA ASP A 232 -12.36 -1.93 -18.67
C ASP A 232 -11.94 -2.73 -17.43
N LEU A 233 -11.12 -2.13 -16.55
CA LEU A 233 -10.50 -2.79 -15.40
C LEU A 233 -10.77 -2.02 -14.11
N SER A 234 -10.82 -2.74 -12.98
CA SER A 234 -10.86 -2.15 -11.64
C SER A 234 -9.57 -2.49 -10.90
N TYR A 235 -8.81 -1.48 -10.47
CA TYR A 235 -7.57 -1.63 -9.69
C TYR A 235 -6.57 -2.69 -10.21
N PRO A 236 -6.16 -2.65 -11.48
CA PRO A 236 -5.26 -3.64 -12.03
C PRO A 236 -3.85 -3.50 -11.45
N GLY A 237 -3.32 -4.59 -10.91
CA GLY A 237 -1.91 -4.67 -10.54
C GLY A 237 -0.99 -4.89 -11.74
N ALA A 238 0.33 -4.90 -11.52
CA ALA A 238 1.33 -5.06 -12.58
C ALA A 238 1.11 -6.30 -13.46
N ALA A 239 0.84 -7.45 -12.85
CA ALA A 239 0.59 -8.69 -13.60
C ALA A 239 -0.63 -8.58 -14.51
N THR A 240 -1.72 -7.97 -14.02
CA THR A 240 -2.95 -7.77 -14.78
C THR A 240 -2.73 -6.81 -15.95
N VAL A 241 -1.96 -5.75 -15.76
CA VAL A 241 -1.63 -4.82 -16.86
C VAL A 241 -0.75 -5.51 -17.91
N ARG A 242 0.31 -6.19 -17.48
CA ARG A 242 1.23 -6.87 -18.40
C ARG A 242 0.53 -7.91 -19.28
N CYS A 243 -0.38 -8.71 -18.70
CA CYS A 243 -1.07 -9.74 -19.46
C CYS A 243 -2.07 -9.22 -20.51
N GLN A 244 -2.40 -7.92 -20.51
CA GLN A 244 -3.24 -7.34 -21.56
C GLN A 244 -2.46 -7.11 -22.86
N TYR A 245 -1.13 -7.11 -22.81
CA TYR A 245 -0.30 -6.74 -23.97
C TYR A 245 0.68 -7.87 -24.30
N GLU A 246 0.86 -8.16 -25.58
CA GLU A 246 1.86 -9.11 -26.07
C GLU A 246 3.29 -8.59 -25.96
N ALA A 247 3.45 -7.28 -25.98
CA ALA A 247 4.76 -6.63 -25.85
C ALA A 247 5.06 -6.20 -24.42
N PRO A 248 6.34 -6.07 -24.06
CA PRO A 248 6.75 -5.77 -22.70
C PRO A 248 6.23 -4.41 -22.22
N VAL A 249 5.66 -4.39 -21.01
CA VAL A 249 5.15 -3.20 -20.31
C VAL A 249 5.96 -3.00 -19.04
N VAL A 250 6.41 -1.78 -18.80
CA VAL A 250 7.15 -1.39 -17.60
C VAL A 250 6.23 -1.40 -16.39
N ASP A 251 6.70 -1.90 -15.24
CA ASP A 251 5.94 -1.97 -14.00
C ASP A 251 5.77 -0.60 -13.35
N GLY A 252 4.74 0.08 -13.74
CA GLY A 252 4.35 1.36 -13.17
C GLY A 252 3.64 2.26 -14.17
N LEU A 253 3.40 3.47 -13.74
CA LEU A 253 2.50 4.41 -14.36
C LEU A 253 3.14 5.80 -14.38
N LEU A 254 3.14 6.46 -15.53
CA LEU A 254 3.51 7.86 -15.64
C LEU A 254 2.25 8.72 -15.52
N LEU A 255 2.09 9.43 -14.41
CA LEU A 255 1.04 10.41 -14.23
C LEU A 255 1.35 11.64 -15.09
N LEU A 256 0.57 11.89 -16.12
CA LEU A 256 0.80 12.97 -17.06
C LEU A 256 0.77 14.33 -16.36
N ASP A 257 1.74 15.20 -16.66
CA ASP A 257 1.83 16.55 -16.08
C ASP A 257 0.50 17.30 -16.26
N PRO A 258 -0.04 17.97 -15.21
CA PRO A 258 -1.28 18.74 -15.33
C PRO A 258 -1.28 19.82 -16.42
N ALA A 259 -0.11 20.34 -16.78
CA ALA A 259 0.02 21.33 -17.84
C ALA A 259 0.02 20.74 -19.27
N ASP A 260 0.12 19.41 -19.42
CA ASP A 260 0.14 18.78 -20.75
C ASP A 260 -1.23 18.87 -21.42
N PRO A 261 -1.33 19.37 -22.68
CA PRO A 261 -2.62 19.57 -23.35
C PRO A 261 -3.32 18.26 -23.76
N HIS A 262 -2.62 17.13 -23.72
CA HIS A 262 -3.14 15.83 -24.18
C HIS A 262 -3.81 15.01 -23.07
N GLY A 263 -3.99 15.60 -21.90
CA GLY A 263 -4.64 14.93 -20.77
C GLY A 263 -6.08 15.37 -20.56
N PHE A 264 -6.72 14.67 -19.62
CA PHE A 264 -8.08 14.94 -19.17
C PHE A 264 -8.06 15.64 -17.80
N VAL A 265 -9.09 15.49 -16.98
CA VAL A 265 -9.08 16.05 -15.63
C VAL A 265 -8.00 15.35 -14.79
N ARG A 266 -7.05 16.10 -14.24
CA ARG A 266 -5.88 15.60 -13.52
C ARG A 266 -5.73 16.35 -12.22
N ASP A 267 -6.12 15.70 -11.15
CA ASP A 267 -5.93 16.14 -9.79
C ASP A 267 -5.09 15.07 -9.09
N TRP A 268 -3.76 15.30 -9.07
CA TRP A 268 -2.82 14.33 -8.50
C TRP A 268 -2.58 14.55 -7.01
N ASP A 269 -3.19 15.57 -6.41
CA ASP A 269 -3.05 15.88 -4.99
C ASP A 269 -3.87 14.95 -4.09
N GLU A 270 -4.89 14.28 -4.64
CA GLU A 270 -5.68 13.24 -3.95
C GLU A 270 -4.89 11.93 -3.70
N ASP A 271 -3.66 11.84 -4.17
CA ASP A 271 -2.89 10.59 -4.22
C ASP A 271 -2.31 10.10 -2.88
N LEU A 272 -2.45 10.85 -1.81
CA LEU A 272 -2.26 10.33 -0.46
C LEU A 272 -3.54 9.65 0.02
N VAL A 273 -3.94 8.58 -0.70
CA VAL A 273 -5.11 7.78 -0.35
C VAL A 273 -5.08 7.41 1.13
N GLY A 274 -6.14 7.79 1.83
CA GLY A 274 -6.33 7.49 3.24
C GLY A 274 -6.05 8.68 4.16
N LEU A 275 -5.91 8.39 5.44
CA LEU A 275 -5.76 9.40 6.49
C LEU A 275 -4.45 10.18 6.33
N SER A 276 -4.52 11.50 6.45
CA SER A 276 -3.32 12.36 6.47
C SER A 276 -2.44 12.08 7.71
N PRO A 277 -1.15 12.47 7.72
CA PRO A 277 -0.32 12.37 8.92
C PRO A 277 -0.99 13.00 10.15
N PHE A 278 -1.58 14.19 9.98
CA PHE A 278 -2.32 14.89 11.04
C PHE A 278 -3.50 14.05 11.56
N GLY A 279 -4.24 13.38 10.67
CA GLY A 279 -5.33 12.48 11.06
C GLY A 279 -4.84 11.32 11.94
N HIS A 280 -3.68 10.74 11.63
CA HIS A 280 -3.08 9.69 12.46
C HIS A 280 -2.68 10.21 13.85
N TYR A 281 -2.13 11.42 13.96
CA TYR A 281 -1.84 12.03 15.26
C TYR A 281 -3.11 12.32 16.07
N ALA A 282 -4.18 12.78 15.41
CA ALA A 282 -5.47 12.98 16.07
C ALA A 282 -6.05 11.67 16.63
N TYR A 283 -5.95 10.56 15.87
CA TYR A 283 -6.34 9.24 16.40
C TYR A 283 -5.41 8.75 17.51
N ALA A 284 -4.11 8.98 17.42
CA ALA A 284 -3.19 8.63 18.48
C ALA A 284 -3.56 9.31 19.79
N SER A 285 -3.87 10.60 19.75
CA SER A 285 -4.31 11.36 20.94
C SER A 285 -5.60 10.80 21.54
N GLN A 286 -6.56 10.38 20.72
CA GLN A 286 -7.79 9.74 21.20
C GLN A 286 -7.50 8.43 21.95
N TRP A 287 -6.60 7.60 21.45
CA TRP A 287 -6.21 6.35 22.10
C TRP A 287 -5.52 6.58 23.45
N PHE A 288 -4.60 7.54 23.52
CA PHE A 288 -3.95 7.87 24.79
C PHE A 288 -4.93 8.49 25.78
N LEU A 289 -5.86 9.34 25.34
CA LEU A 289 -6.93 9.86 26.20
C LEU A 289 -7.85 8.73 26.70
N ALA A 290 -8.14 7.72 25.88
CA ALA A 290 -8.89 6.55 26.32
C ALA A 290 -8.15 5.77 27.42
N ALA A 291 -6.82 5.61 27.29
CA ALA A 291 -6.01 4.98 28.34
C ALA A 291 -6.06 5.76 29.65
N VAL A 292 -5.92 7.08 29.57
CA VAL A 292 -6.05 7.96 30.75
C VAL A 292 -7.46 7.88 31.35
N GLY A 293 -8.49 7.91 30.49
CA GLY A 293 -9.89 7.81 30.90
C GLY A 293 -10.18 6.50 31.63
N ALA A 294 -9.63 5.38 31.15
CA ALA A 294 -9.74 4.10 31.85
C ALA A 294 -9.12 4.15 33.26
N GLY A 295 -7.99 4.84 33.42
CA GLY A 295 -7.36 5.07 34.73
C GLY A 295 -8.22 5.94 35.64
N VAL A 296 -8.79 7.02 35.11
CA VAL A 296 -9.71 7.88 35.86
C VAL A 296 -10.94 7.10 36.32
N ILE A 297 -11.53 6.29 35.43
CA ILE A 297 -12.70 5.44 35.78
C ILE A 297 -12.30 4.46 36.89
N LEU A 298 -11.17 3.78 36.79
CA LEU A 298 -10.68 2.86 37.84
C LEU A 298 -10.59 3.57 39.18
N VAL A 299 -10.02 4.77 39.22
CA VAL A 299 -9.88 5.55 40.44
C VAL A 299 -11.24 5.98 40.99
N VAL A 300 -12.08 6.61 40.17
CA VAL A 300 -13.38 7.17 40.60
C VAL A 300 -14.31 6.08 41.13
N VAL A 301 -14.38 4.91 40.44
CA VAL A 301 -15.28 3.82 40.83
C VAL A 301 -14.82 3.12 42.11
N ASN A 302 -13.50 3.12 42.40
CA ASN A 302 -12.93 2.39 43.54
C ASN A 302 -12.45 3.33 44.68
N LEU A 303 -12.73 4.63 44.58
CA LEU A 303 -12.42 5.59 45.62
C LEU A 303 -13.61 5.68 46.58
N ARG A 304 -13.48 5.19 47.82
CA ARG A 304 -14.51 5.22 48.85
C ARG A 304 -14.12 6.19 49.98
N ARG A 305 -15.11 6.85 50.54
CA ARG A 305 -14.90 7.69 51.71
C ARG A 305 -14.81 6.83 52.99
N ASP A 306 -13.84 7.09 53.87
CA ASP A 306 -13.80 6.44 55.20
C ASP A 306 -15.02 6.90 56.00
N GLY A 307 -16.03 6.04 56.16
CA GLY A 307 -17.26 6.34 56.87
C GLY A 307 -18.54 5.87 56.17
N ASP A 308 -18.45 5.47 54.92
CA ASP A 308 -19.60 4.90 54.15
C ASP A 308 -19.53 3.35 54.14
N ALA A 309 -19.45 2.73 55.36
CA ALA A 309 -19.51 1.28 55.51
C ALA A 309 -20.82 0.88 56.23
#